data_dff46c80cbfc8adf6ba341088169ab82
#
_entry.id   dff46c80cbfc8adf6ba341088169ab82
#
_cell.length_a   1.000
_cell.length_b   1.000
_cell.length_c   1.000
_cell.angle_alpha   90.00
_cell.angle_beta   90.00
_cell.angle_gamma   90.00
#
_symmetry.space_group_name_H-M   'P 1'
#
loop_
_entity.id
_entity.type
_entity.pdbx_description
1 polymer ?
#
loop_
_entity_poly.entity_id
_entity_poly.type
_entity_poly.pdbx_seq_one_letter_code
_entity_poly.pdbx_strand_id
1 'polypeptide(L)'
;MKNVVIIGGGIIGLSTAYYLKQAGCKVCIIDQSNISAGASFVNAGYISPSHVIPLSSPGMVASGIKMMFNSASPFYLKPRLNLDLWRWAWAFNKSATAKHVTYAAPIIRDLTILSRELYQAMKDQKIFDFQFERKGLLMCYQTEKFAEKEAHMAAVARAQGLEVKHFDKAELLKMEPELKAEGAYYYLCDAHSTPGEFMQSMHKYLKQNGVTFYTDEPVLDFNQVQNQVQSVTTTKQTLACDELVIACGSWSPLVAKKLGVKLLIQAGKGYRINVHRKTGIQYPAILAERNTAVSPMNGFTRFGGTMELSGINHKINPLRVKAIADAAQAFYPNLTINKEELADAACGLRPVSPDGLPFIGRAKHFNNVSIAAGHSMMGWSQGPATGKLISEIICGQKCSIAIEGFRLERRF
;
A
#
# COMPACT_ATOMS: atom_id res chain seq x y z
N MET A 1 27.06 -13.13 11.95
CA MET A 1 26.30 -12.21 11.06
C MET A 1 25.26 -13.06 10.35
N LYS A 2 23.96 -12.79 10.51
CA LYS A 2 22.89 -13.54 9.82
C LYS A 2 22.86 -13.22 8.33
N ASN A 3 22.71 -14.25 7.50
CA ASN A 3 22.48 -14.14 6.07
C ASN A 3 20.97 -14.16 5.81
N VAL A 4 20.39 -13.04 5.40
CA VAL A 4 18.94 -12.86 5.21
C VAL A 4 18.61 -12.78 3.73
N VAL A 5 17.75 -13.67 3.27
CA VAL A 5 17.17 -13.63 1.92
C VAL A 5 15.78 -13.02 1.99
N ILE A 6 15.55 -11.97 1.22
CA ILE A 6 14.25 -11.29 1.08
C ILE A 6 13.69 -11.57 -0.31
N ILE A 7 12.47 -12.08 -0.39
CA ILE A 7 11.77 -12.28 -1.66
C ILE A 7 10.79 -11.13 -1.86
N GLY A 8 11.03 -10.32 -2.89
CA GLY A 8 10.26 -9.12 -3.25
C GLY A 8 11.02 -7.82 -2.99
N GLY A 9 11.29 -7.08 -4.06
CA GLY A 9 11.98 -5.77 -4.07
C GLY A 9 11.04 -4.56 -4.05
N GLY A 10 9.79 -4.72 -3.59
CA GLY A 10 8.87 -3.62 -3.35
C GLY A 10 9.24 -2.82 -2.11
N ILE A 11 8.43 -1.78 -1.77
CA ILE A 11 8.67 -0.90 -0.62
C ILE A 11 8.87 -1.67 0.69
N ILE A 12 8.15 -2.77 0.89
CA ILE A 12 8.27 -3.60 2.11
C ILE A 12 9.63 -4.30 2.15
N GLY A 13 10.03 -4.93 1.04
CA GLY A 13 11.31 -5.65 0.98
C GLY A 13 12.51 -4.72 1.07
N LEU A 14 12.49 -3.58 0.37
CA LEU A 14 13.56 -2.57 0.44
C LEU A 14 13.68 -1.97 1.85
N SER A 15 12.55 -1.64 2.49
CA SER A 15 12.56 -1.13 3.87
C SER A 15 13.08 -2.19 4.86
N THR A 16 12.70 -3.46 4.66
CA THR A 16 13.22 -4.57 5.47
C THR A 16 14.74 -4.70 5.31
N ALA A 17 15.22 -4.66 4.07
CA ALA A 17 16.66 -4.70 3.79
C ALA A 17 17.43 -3.54 4.44
N TYR A 18 16.85 -2.33 4.41
CA TYR A 18 17.44 -1.15 5.02
C TYR A 18 17.68 -1.33 6.53
N TYR A 19 16.65 -1.73 7.27
CA TYR A 19 16.77 -1.92 8.71
C TYR A 19 17.65 -3.13 9.10
N LEU A 20 17.59 -4.23 8.33
CA LEU A 20 18.48 -5.37 8.53
C LEU A 20 19.95 -5.03 8.28
N LYS A 21 20.24 -4.20 7.29
CA LYS A 21 21.61 -3.69 7.06
C LYS A 21 22.09 -2.85 8.22
N GLN A 22 21.26 -1.95 8.76
CA GLN A 22 21.58 -1.18 9.96
C GLN A 22 21.81 -2.07 11.18
N ALA A 23 21.11 -3.20 11.27
CA ALA A 23 21.31 -4.21 12.32
C ALA A 23 22.50 -5.14 12.09
N GLY A 24 23.33 -4.90 11.06
CA GLY A 24 24.54 -5.67 10.79
C GLY A 24 24.33 -7.00 10.08
N CYS A 25 23.16 -7.25 9.48
CA CYS A 25 22.91 -8.47 8.71
C CYS A 25 23.53 -8.41 7.30
N LYS A 26 23.89 -9.57 6.76
CA LYS A 26 24.14 -9.74 5.33
C LYS A 26 22.80 -9.96 4.63
N VAL A 27 22.47 -9.15 3.63
CA VAL A 27 21.14 -9.15 3.01
C VAL A 27 21.26 -9.32 1.52
N CYS A 28 20.39 -10.15 0.94
CA CYS A 28 20.11 -10.14 -0.49
C CYS A 28 18.60 -10.07 -0.75
N ILE A 29 18.24 -9.49 -1.89
CA ILE A 29 16.85 -9.37 -2.36
C ILE A 29 16.72 -10.13 -3.67
N ILE A 30 15.71 -10.99 -3.76
CA ILE A 30 15.31 -11.70 -4.98
C ILE A 30 14.01 -11.07 -5.47
N ASP A 31 13.92 -10.68 -6.74
CA ASP A 31 12.67 -10.23 -7.35
C ASP A 31 12.48 -10.88 -8.73
N GLN A 32 11.23 -11.23 -9.05
CA GLN A 32 10.87 -11.77 -10.34
C GLN A 32 10.93 -10.75 -11.48
N SER A 33 11.11 -9.47 -11.15
CA SER A 33 11.20 -8.33 -12.08
C SER A 33 12.46 -7.51 -11.83
N ASN A 34 12.64 -6.44 -12.60
CA ASN A 34 13.77 -5.51 -12.48
C ASN A 34 13.65 -4.47 -11.33
N ILE A 35 12.66 -4.61 -10.44
CA ILE A 35 12.39 -3.70 -9.30
C ILE A 35 12.00 -2.26 -9.71
N SER A 36 11.85 -1.95 -10.99
CA SER A 36 11.50 -0.61 -11.49
C SER A 36 9.99 -0.43 -11.75
N ALA A 37 9.17 -1.40 -11.39
CA ALA A 37 7.74 -1.46 -11.67
C ALA A 37 6.94 -1.95 -10.45
N GLY A 38 5.65 -2.22 -10.63
CA GLY A 38 4.79 -2.80 -9.62
C GLY A 38 4.07 -1.80 -8.73
N ALA A 39 3.37 -2.33 -7.72
CA ALA A 39 2.45 -1.55 -6.89
C ALA A 39 3.11 -0.38 -6.15
N SER A 40 4.40 -0.49 -5.77
CA SER A 40 5.13 0.58 -5.09
C SER A 40 5.38 1.78 -6.00
N PHE A 41 5.77 1.56 -7.25
CA PHE A 41 6.05 2.64 -8.21
C PHE A 41 4.80 3.36 -8.71
N VAL A 42 3.69 2.65 -8.86
CA VAL A 42 2.41 3.23 -9.31
C VAL A 42 1.56 3.78 -8.16
N ASN A 43 2.05 3.72 -6.93
CA ASN A 43 1.35 4.19 -5.75
C ASN A 43 1.03 5.69 -5.82
N ALA A 44 -0.06 6.12 -5.19
CA ALA A 44 -0.43 7.52 -5.08
C ALA A 44 0.51 8.35 -4.18
N GLY A 45 1.44 7.70 -3.47
CA GLY A 45 2.44 8.37 -2.66
C GLY A 45 1.96 8.86 -1.30
N TYR A 46 0.72 8.58 -0.92
CA TYR A 46 0.18 9.00 0.38
C TYR A 46 0.81 8.21 1.53
N ILE A 47 1.10 8.94 2.60
CA ILE A 47 1.50 8.41 3.89
C ILE A 47 0.45 8.93 4.86
N SER A 48 -0.59 8.12 5.10
CA SER A 48 -1.87 8.57 5.65
C SER A 48 -2.23 7.90 6.96
N PRO A 49 -1.74 8.40 8.11
CA PRO A 49 -2.24 7.99 9.42
C PRO A 49 -3.74 8.15 9.60
N SER A 50 -4.37 9.04 8.81
CA SER A 50 -5.81 9.28 8.83
C SER A 50 -6.66 8.11 8.35
N HIS A 51 -6.11 7.24 7.51
CA HIS A 51 -6.82 6.11 6.93
C HIS A 51 -6.88 4.91 7.89
N VAL A 52 -7.49 5.14 9.08
CA VAL A 52 -7.59 4.15 10.15
C VAL A 52 -8.69 3.10 9.94
N ILE A 53 -9.67 3.38 9.09
CA ILE A 53 -10.80 2.48 8.84
C ILE A 53 -10.40 1.44 7.79
N PRO A 54 -10.39 0.14 8.13
CA PRO A 54 -10.07 -0.91 7.18
C PRO A 54 -11.10 -1.00 6.05
N LEU A 55 -10.69 -1.54 4.91
CA LEU A 55 -11.58 -1.75 3.76
C LEU A 55 -12.77 -2.64 4.13
N SER A 56 -12.57 -3.61 5.02
CA SER A 56 -13.61 -4.45 5.62
C SER A 56 -14.36 -3.70 6.73
N SER A 57 -15.17 -2.72 6.34
CA SER A 57 -16.04 -1.95 7.25
C SER A 57 -17.52 -2.23 6.97
N PRO A 58 -18.43 -1.93 7.92
CA PRO A 58 -19.86 -2.13 7.72
C PRO A 58 -20.39 -1.49 6.44
N GLY A 59 -21.25 -2.22 5.71
CA GLY A 59 -21.83 -1.76 4.45
C GLY A 59 -20.94 -1.92 3.20
N MET A 60 -19.66 -2.21 3.34
CA MET A 60 -18.74 -2.34 2.19
C MET A 60 -19.08 -3.52 1.28
N VAL A 61 -19.56 -4.63 1.85
CA VAL A 61 -19.98 -5.81 1.06
C VAL A 61 -21.20 -5.46 0.19
N ALA A 62 -22.24 -4.88 0.78
CA ALA A 62 -23.44 -4.45 0.04
C ALA A 62 -23.10 -3.40 -1.02
N SER A 63 -22.27 -2.41 -0.68
CA SER A 63 -21.79 -1.41 -1.62
C SER A 63 -20.98 -2.04 -2.76
N GLY A 64 -20.11 -2.99 -2.46
CA GLY A 64 -19.31 -3.73 -3.44
C GLY A 64 -20.18 -4.51 -4.43
N ILE A 65 -21.19 -5.23 -3.95
CA ILE A 65 -22.14 -5.96 -4.80
C ILE A 65 -22.90 -4.98 -5.72
N LYS A 66 -23.41 -3.87 -5.17
CA LYS A 66 -24.09 -2.83 -5.98
C LYS A 66 -23.19 -2.24 -7.07
N MET A 67 -21.93 -2.01 -6.74
CA MET A 67 -20.94 -1.46 -7.66
C MET A 67 -20.53 -2.43 -8.78
N MET A 68 -20.66 -3.74 -8.59
CA MET A 68 -20.30 -4.75 -9.61
C MET A 68 -21.11 -4.63 -10.91
N PHE A 69 -22.33 -4.09 -10.83
CA PHE A 69 -23.20 -3.91 -11.99
C PHE A 69 -22.87 -2.68 -12.83
N ASN A 70 -21.90 -1.85 -12.42
CA ASN A 70 -21.45 -0.68 -13.16
C ASN A 70 -20.00 -0.85 -13.60
N SER A 71 -19.75 -0.94 -14.89
CA SER A 71 -18.41 -1.12 -15.47
C SER A 71 -17.44 0.04 -15.20
N ALA A 72 -17.94 1.25 -14.98
CA ALA A 72 -17.18 2.45 -14.63
C ALA A 72 -17.01 2.63 -13.10
N SER A 73 -17.56 1.73 -12.29
CA SER A 73 -17.46 1.79 -10.83
C SER A 73 -16.00 1.76 -10.34
N PRO A 74 -15.68 2.49 -9.27
CA PRO A 74 -14.36 2.42 -8.63
C PRO A 74 -14.06 1.05 -8.01
N PHE A 75 -15.06 0.19 -7.79
CA PHE A 75 -14.88 -1.18 -7.30
C PHE A 75 -15.44 -2.21 -8.29
N TYR A 76 -14.68 -3.30 -8.49
CA TYR A 76 -15.12 -4.41 -9.33
C TYR A 76 -14.54 -5.74 -8.81
N LEU A 77 -15.39 -6.75 -8.72
CA LEU A 77 -15.01 -8.13 -8.45
C LEU A 77 -15.35 -8.98 -9.67
N LYS A 78 -14.33 -9.53 -10.34
CA LYS A 78 -14.53 -10.49 -11.43
C LYS A 78 -14.93 -11.85 -10.85
N PRO A 79 -16.12 -12.37 -11.13
CA PRO A 79 -16.52 -13.71 -10.69
C PRO A 79 -15.53 -14.77 -11.21
N ARG A 80 -15.06 -15.64 -10.33
CA ARG A 80 -14.12 -16.72 -10.64
C ARG A 80 -14.41 -17.93 -9.77
N LEU A 81 -14.31 -19.11 -10.34
CA LEU A 81 -14.34 -20.39 -9.60
C LEU A 81 -12.96 -20.61 -8.95
N ASN A 82 -12.73 -19.95 -7.80
CA ASN A 82 -11.46 -20.00 -7.07
C ASN A 82 -11.74 -20.07 -5.58
N LEU A 83 -11.39 -21.19 -4.95
CA LEU A 83 -11.63 -21.43 -3.52
C LEU A 83 -10.96 -20.39 -2.61
N ASP A 84 -9.79 -19.89 -2.97
CA ASP A 84 -9.07 -18.89 -2.17
C ASP A 84 -9.78 -17.53 -2.22
N LEU A 85 -10.41 -17.18 -3.37
CA LEU A 85 -11.27 -16.01 -3.47
C LEU A 85 -12.51 -16.14 -2.56
N TRP A 86 -13.17 -17.30 -2.55
CA TRP A 86 -14.35 -17.53 -1.71
C TRP A 86 -14.02 -17.54 -0.22
N ARG A 87 -12.90 -18.13 0.17
CA ARG A 87 -12.40 -18.10 1.57
C ARG A 87 -12.07 -16.66 1.98
N TRP A 88 -11.41 -15.92 1.11
CA TRP A 88 -11.10 -14.52 1.35
C TRP A 88 -12.37 -13.68 1.46
N ALA A 89 -13.34 -13.84 0.57
CA ALA A 89 -14.61 -13.11 0.59
C ALA A 89 -15.41 -13.40 1.86
N TRP A 90 -15.43 -14.65 2.30
CA TRP A 90 -16.06 -15.05 3.56
C TRP A 90 -15.39 -14.39 4.77
N ALA A 91 -14.06 -14.44 4.85
CA ALA A 91 -13.29 -13.79 5.91
C ALA A 91 -13.46 -12.26 5.89
N PHE A 92 -13.50 -11.66 4.70
CA PHE A 92 -13.78 -10.22 4.52
C PHE A 92 -15.15 -9.84 5.05
N ASN A 93 -16.20 -10.60 4.69
CA ASN A 93 -17.56 -10.36 5.18
C ASN A 93 -17.64 -10.50 6.70
N LYS A 94 -17.00 -11.51 7.27
CA LYS A 94 -16.95 -11.74 8.72
C LYS A 94 -16.21 -10.62 9.46
N SER A 95 -15.21 -10.02 8.85
CA SER A 95 -14.45 -8.88 9.39
C SER A 95 -15.18 -7.54 9.21
N ALA A 96 -16.20 -7.44 8.35
CA ALA A 96 -16.89 -6.19 8.03
C ALA A 96 -17.88 -5.75 9.13
N THR A 97 -17.37 -5.57 10.36
CA THR A 97 -18.15 -5.22 11.55
C THR A 97 -17.60 -3.97 12.25
N ALA A 98 -18.47 -3.24 12.97
CA ALA A 98 -18.04 -2.08 13.77
C ALA A 98 -17.04 -2.49 14.86
N LYS A 99 -17.22 -3.67 15.47
CA LYS A 99 -16.27 -4.21 16.46
C LYS A 99 -14.87 -4.37 15.86
N HIS A 100 -14.77 -4.88 14.63
CA HIS A 100 -13.48 -5.02 13.96
C HIS A 100 -12.86 -3.66 13.63
N VAL A 101 -13.65 -2.69 13.18
CA VAL A 101 -13.17 -1.32 12.95
C VAL A 101 -12.58 -0.72 14.22
N THR A 102 -13.29 -0.82 15.35
CA THR A 102 -12.79 -0.34 16.66
C THR A 102 -11.47 -1.02 17.07
N TYR A 103 -11.33 -2.33 16.80
CA TYR A 103 -10.11 -3.07 17.08
C TYR A 103 -8.96 -2.69 16.13
N ALA A 104 -9.21 -2.60 14.84
CA ALA A 104 -8.18 -2.41 13.81
C ALA A 104 -7.68 -0.95 13.72
N ALA A 105 -8.53 0.03 14.01
CA ALA A 105 -8.20 1.44 13.83
C ALA A 105 -6.94 1.90 14.60
N PRO A 106 -6.79 1.64 15.91
CA PRO A 106 -5.57 2.01 16.63
C PRO A 106 -4.33 1.27 16.10
N ILE A 107 -4.46 0.03 15.68
CA ILE A 107 -3.35 -0.80 15.15
C ILE A 107 -2.86 -0.21 13.83
N ILE A 108 -3.78 0.16 12.93
CA ILE A 108 -3.46 0.81 11.64
C ILE A 108 -2.81 2.18 11.89
N ARG A 109 -3.39 2.97 12.80
CA ARG A 109 -2.88 4.30 13.19
C ARG A 109 -1.43 4.20 13.66
N ASP A 110 -1.16 3.34 14.62
CA ASP A 110 0.16 3.24 15.26
C ASP A 110 1.24 2.80 14.26
N LEU A 111 0.93 1.81 13.42
CA LEU A 111 1.82 1.37 12.34
C LEU A 111 2.10 2.50 11.34
N THR A 112 1.07 3.27 10.97
CA THR A 112 1.21 4.31 9.95
C THR A 112 1.88 5.57 10.50
N ILE A 113 1.63 5.94 11.77
CA ILE A 113 2.35 7.03 12.44
C ILE A 113 3.83 6.68 12.56
N LEU A 114 4.18 5.49 13.06
CA LEU A 114 5.56 5.03 13.12
C LEU A 114 6.23 5.13 11.74
N SER A 115 5.55 4.67 10.70
CA SER A 115 6.07 4.70 9.34
C SER A 115 6.31 6.13 8.83
N ARG A 116 5.39 7.05 9.08
CA ARG A 116 5.53 8.47 8.72
C ARG A 116 6.75 9.10 9.38
N GLU A 117 6.96 8.86 10.68
CA GLU A 117 8.13 9.40 11.38
C GLU A 117 9.44 8.79 10.85
N LEU A 118 9.42 7.52 10.44
CA LEU A 118 10.58 6.89 9.82
C LEU A 118 10.89 7.47 8.43
N TYR A 119 9.88 7.80 7.61
CA TYR A 119 10.08 8.56 6.36
C TYR A 119 10.69 9.93 6.64
N GLN A 120 10.18 10.66 7.64
CA GLN A 120 10.72 11.95 8.05
C GLN A 120 12.18 11.83 8.48
N ALA A 121 12.50 10.85 9.33
CA ALA A 121 13.88 10.63 9.78
C ALA A 121 14.84 10.33 8.62
N MET A 122 14.40 9.53 7.63
CA MET A 122 15.21 9.26 6.42
C MET A 122 15.42 10.53 5.59
N LYS A 123 14.43 11.43 5.49
CA LYS A 123 14.53 12.72 4.81
C LYS A 123 15.48 13.65 5.53
N ASP A 124 15.36 13.76 6.86
CA ASP A 124 16.16 14.69 7.70
C ASP A 124 17.64 14.28 7.71
N GLN A 125 17.91 12.98 7.72
CA GLN A 125 19.28 12.44 7.64
C GLN A 125 19.93 12.64 6.26
N LYS A 126 19.17 13.10 5.25
CA LYS A 126 19.64 13.30 3.87
C LYS A 126 20.26 12.06 3.22
N ILE A 127 19.86 10.88 3.71
CA ILE A 127 20.33 9.59 3.18
C ILE A 127 19.73 9.35 1.78
N PHE A 128 18.47 9.77 1.61
CA PHE A 128 17.73 9.63 0.37
C PHE A 128 17.29 10.99 -0.15
N ASP A 129 17.45 11.19 -1.45
CA ASP A 129 16.85 12.33 -2.13
C ASP A 129 15.51 11.92 -2.73
N PHE A 130 14.43 12.45 -2.18
CA PHE A 130 13.05 12.21 -2.62
C PHE A 130 12.13 13.30 -2.10
N GLN A 131 11.07 13.57 -2.82
CA GLN A 131 10.00 14.44 -2.33
C GLN A 131 9.30 13.77 -1.14
N PHE A 132 9.21 14.50 -0.04
CA PHE A 132 8.39 14.16 1.12
C PHE A 132 7.86 15.44 1.73
N GLU A 133 6.54 15.58 1.78
CA GLU A 133 5.88 16.80 2.26
C GLU A 133 4.74 16.46 3.24
N ARG A 134 4.75 17.12 4.38
CA ARG A 134 3.69 17.02 5.41
C ARG A 134 2.60 18.06 5.14
N LYS A 135 2.01 18.03 3.95
CA LYS A 135 0.94 18.94 3.54
C LYS A 135 -0.46 18.43 3.85
N GLY A 136 -0.59 17.41 4.68
CA GLY A 136 -1.90 16.81 4.98
C GLY A 136 -2.54 16.14 3.76
N LEU A 137 -3.85 15.86 3.84
CA LEU A 137 -4.67 15.27 2.78
C LEU A 137 -6.07 15.87 2.81
N LEU A 138 -6.57 16.33 1.67
CA LEU A 138 -7.91 16.85 1.50
C LEU A 138 -8.86 15.72 1.07
N MET A 139 -9.94 15.49 1.81
CA MET A 139 -11.05 14.62 1.41
C MET A 139 -12.15 15.53 0.86
N CYS A 140 -12.14 15.75 -0.47
CA CYS A 140 -12.99 16.71 -1.16
C CYS A 140 -14.33 16.10 -1.54
N TYR A 141 -15.42 16.84 -1.37
CA TYR A 141 -16.78 16.42 -1.74
C TYR A 141 -17.54 17.50 -2.51
N GLN A 142 -18.51 17.07 -3.32
CA GLN A 142 -19.37 17.94 -4.11
C GLN A 142 -20.86 17.84 -3.71
N THR A 143 -21.21 16.89 -2.84
CA THR A 143 -22.61 16.66 -2.46
C THR A 143 -22.75 16.49 -0.95
N GLU A 144 -23.90 16.89 -0.39
CA GLU A 144 -24.22 16.79 1.04
C GLU A 144 -24.09 15.34 1.55
N LYS A 145 -24.56 14.38 0.77
CA LYS A 145 -24.42 12.95 1.11
C LYS A 145 -22.97 12.53 1.37
N PHE A 146 -22.03 13.04 0.57
CA PHE A 146 -20.62 12.75 0.79
C PHE A 146 -20.00 13.60 1.89
N ALA A 147 -20.51 14.84 2.10
CA ALA A 147 -20.16 15.65 3.26
C ALA A 147 -20.46 14.92 4.57
N GLU A 148 -21.66 14.35 4.72
CA GLU A 148 -22.06 13.57 5.91
C GLU A 148 -21.17 12.33 6.10
N LYS A 149 -20.91 11.60 5.00
CA LYS A 149 -20.04 10.42 5.05
C LYS A 149 -18.62 10.79 5.51
N GLU A 150 -18.04 11.84 4.94
CA GLU A 150 -16.68 12.27 5.31
C GLU A 150 -16.65 12.91 6.72
N ALA A 151 -17.75 13.54 7.18
CA ALA A 151 -17.92 13.99 8.55
C ALA A 151 -17.82 12.83 9.54
N HIS A 152 -18.48 11.70 9.25
CA HIS A 152 -18.40 10.48 10.05
C HIS A 152 -16.97 9.93 10.08
N MET A 153 -16.29 9.87 8.92
CA MET A 153 -14.90 9.40 8.84
C MET A 153 -13.97 10.30 9.65
N ALA A 154 -14.16 11.64 9.57
CA ALA A 154 -13.42 12.61 10.33
C ALA A 154 -13.64 12.47 11.85
N ALA A 155 -14.88 12.16 12.27
CA ALA A 155 -15.18 11.91 13.68
C ALA A 155 -14.43 10.67 14.20
N VAL A 156 -14.39 9.59 13.43
CA VAL A 156 -13.60 8.38 13.78
C VAL A 156 -12.11 8.71 13.89
N ALA A 157 -11.56 9.49 12.98
CA ALA A 157 -10.15 9.87 13.01
C ALA A 157 -9.84 10.76 14.24
N ARG A 158 -10.70 11.73 14.54
CA ARG A 158 -10.58 12.56 15.77
C ARG A 158 -10.63 11.72 17.04
N ALA A 159 -11.49 10.71 17.10
CA ALA A 159 -11.56 9.78 18.22
C ALA A 159 -10.27 8.95 18.39
N GLN A 160 -9.46 8.83 17.34
CA GLN A 160 -8.12 8.25 17.39
C GLN A 160 -7.02 9.29 17.71
N GLY A 161 -7.36 10.51 18.09
CA GLY A 161 -6.42 11.59 18.39
C GLY A 161 -5.79 12.26 17.17
N LEU A 162 -6.36 12.09 15.98
CA LEU A 162 -5.85 12.71 14.77
C LEU A 162 -6.49 14.08 14.53
N GLU A 163 -5.68 15.05 14.11
CA GLU A 163 -6.18 16.40 13.83
C GLU A 163 -6.83 16.46 12.46
N VAL A 164 -8.12 16.86 12.43
CA VAL A 164 -8.91 17.00 11.20
C VAL A 164 -9.67 18.33 11.26
N LYS A 165 -9.47 19.18 10.25
CA LYS A 165 -10.23 20.43 10.05
C LYS A 165 -11.29 20.20 8.98
N HIS A 166 -12.38 20.92 9.07
CA HIS A 166 -13.35 21.05 8.00
C HIS A 166 -13.14 22.40 7.32
N PHE A 167 -13.07 22.40 6.00
CA PHE A 167 -13.03 23.58 5.18
C PHE A 167 -14.30 23.68 4.35
N ASP A 168 -14.93 24.85 4.40
CA ASP A 168 -15.98 25.19 3.48
C ASP A 168 -15.41 25.52 2.08
N LYS A 169 -16.30 25.80 1.15
CA LYS A 169 -15.91 26.14 -0.22
C LYS A 169 -15.02 27.36 -0.32
N ALA A 170 -15.27 28.40 0.49
CA ALA A 170 -14.51 29.66 0.42
C ALA A 170 -13.09 29.49 1.00
N GLU A 171 -12.96 28.73 2.07
CA GLU A 171 -11.68 28.37 2.66
C GLU A 171 -10.85 27.47 1.72
N LEU A 172 -11.51 26.49 1.10
CA LEU A 172 -10.88 25.54 0.19
C LEU A 172 -10.35 26.22 -1.08
N LEU A 173 -11.09 27.15 -1.65
CA LEU A 173 -10.67 27.92 -2.83
C LEU A 173 -9.44 28.80 -2.58
N LYS A 174 -9.16 29.22 -1.32
CA LYS A 174 -7.92 29.91 -0.97
C LYS A 174 -6.70 29.00 -1.04
N MET A 175 -6.88 27.69 -0.79
CA MET A 175 -5.80 26.70 -0.82
C MET A 175 -5.61 26.12 -2.21
N GLU A 176 -6.71 25.79 -2.90
CA GLU A 176 -6.76 25.14 -4.21
C GLU A 176 -7.76 25.90 -5.11
N PRO A 177 -7.33 26.99 -5.75
CA PRO A 177 -8.22 27.86 -6.54
C PRO A 177 -8.91 27.16 -7.72
N GLU A 178 -8.30 26.12 -8.27
CA GLU A 178 -8.78 25.34 -9.42
C GLU A 178 -9.76 24.22 -9.02
N LEU A 179 -9.93 23.96 -7.73
CA LEU A 179 -10.71 22.85 -7.22
C LEU A 179 -12.20 23.20 -7.11
N LYS A 180 -13.03 22.48 -7.84
CA LYS A 180 -14.49 22.58 -7.77
C LYS A 180 -15.04 21.56 -6.77
N ALA A 181 -15.16 21.96 -5.51
CA ALA A 181 -15.76 21.17 -4.45
C ALA A 181 -16.63 22.07 -3.56
N GLU A 182 -17.59 21.50 -2.85
CA GLU A 182 -18.43 22.23 -1.89
C GLU A 182 -17.77 22.31 -0.50
N GLY A 183 -16.75 21.48 -0.25
CA GLY A 183 -15.91 21.53 0.95
C GLY A 183 -14.96 20.36 1.00
N ALA A 184 -14.16 20.30 2.07
CA ALA A 184 -13.23 19.20 2.33
C ALA A 184 -13.04 18.98 3.83
N TYR A 185 -12.73 17.72 4.20
CA TYR A 185 -12.09 17.41 5.47
C TYR A 185 -10.58 17.31 5.25
N TYR A 186 -9.83 18.13 5.99
CA TYR A 186 -8.38 18.24 5.88
C TYR A 186 -7.70 17.52 7.03
N TYR A 187 -7.00 16.43 6.71
CA TYR A 187 -6.26 15.61 7.66
C TYR A 187 -4.82 16.09 7.74
N LEU A 188 -4.49 16.83 8.80
CA LEU A 188 -3.18 17.46 8.96
C LEU A 188 -2.06 16.45 9.25
N CYS A 189 -2.41 15.30 9.79
CA CYS A 189 -1.46 14.24 10.13
C CYS A 189 -0.86 13.52 8.92
N ASP A 190 -1.40 13.72 7.74
CA ASP A 190 -0.99 13.01 6.54
C ASP A 190 0.19 13.69 5.84
N ALA A 191 0.90 12.91 5.06
CA ALA A 191 2.01 13.34 4.22
C ALA A 191 1.91 12.70 2.84
N HIS A 192 2.71 13.16 1.90
CA HIS A 192 2.86 12.52 0.59
C HIS A 192 4.30 12.56 0.09
N SER A 193 4.60 11.74 -0.89
CA SER A 193 5.93 11.59 -1.48
C SER A 193 5.84 11.19 -2.94
N THR A 194 6.94 11.31 -3.69
CA THR A 194 7.08 10.74 -5.03
C THR A 194 7.66 9.33 -4.93
N PRO A 195 6.84 8.26 -5.08
CA PRO A 195 7.27 6.89 -4.82
C PRO A 195 8.47 6.44 -5.65
N GLY A 196 8.52 6.82 -6.93
CA GLY A 196 9.63 6.45 -7.82
C GLY A 196 10.97 6.94 -7.32
N GLU A 197 11.05 8.17 -6.83
CA GLU A 197 12.30 8.75 -6.29
C GLU A 197 12.77 8.00 -5.04
N PHE A 198 11.85 7.77 -4.09
CA PHE A 198 12.20 7.04 -2.86
C PHE A 198 12.68 5.62 -3.16
N MET A 199 11.97 4.88 -4.02
CA MET A 199 12.32 3.52 -4.39
C MET A 199 13.70 3.45 -5.06
N GLN A 200 13.98 4.36 -6.00
CA GLN A 200 15.26 4.43 -6.69
C GLN A 200 16.40 4.81 -5.75
N SER A 201 16.20 5.81 -4.90
CA SER A 201 17.20 6.27 -3.93
C SER A 201 17.52 5.18 -2.91
N MET A 202 16.50 4.49 -2.38
CA MET A 202 16.69 3.38 -1.44
C MET A 202 17.40 2.19 -2.11
N HIS A 203 17.00 1.81 -3.33
CA HIS A 203 17.68 0.76 -4.09
C HIS A 203 19.16 1.08 -4.32
N LYS A 204 19.48 2.30 -4.76
CA LYS A 204 20.86 2.78 -4.94
C LYS A 204 21.65 2.70 -3.63
N TYR A 205 21.09 3.23 -2.55
CA TYR A 205 21.72 3.20 -1.22
C TYR A 205 22.02 1.77 -0.77
N LEU A 206 21.06 0.87 -0.86
CA LEU A 206 21.21 -0.52 -0.45
C LEU A 206 22.28 -1.24 -1.26
N LYS A 207 22.34 -1.03 -2.57
CA LYS A 207 23.38 -1.57 -3.45
C LYS A 207 24.77 -1.08 -3.06
N GLN A 208 24.91 0.22 -2.78
CA GLN A 208 26.18 0.83 -2.33
C GLN A 208 26.62 0.32 -0.95
N ASN A 209 25.67 -0.10 -0.11
CA ASN A 209 25.93 -0.66 1.21
C ASN A 209 25.99 -2.20 1.23
N GLY A 210 26.24 -2.84 0.09
CA GLY A 210 26.52 -4.26 -0.01
C GLY A 210 25.30 -5.17 0.09
N VAL A 211 24.09 -4.69 -0.25
CA VAL A 211 22.95 -5.57 -0.50
C VAL A 211 23.02 -6.09 -1.93
N THR A 212 22.97 -7.40 -2.08
CA THR A 212 22.92 -8.04 -3.41
C THR A 212 21.50 -8.12 -3.91
N PHE A 213 21.31 -7.77 -5.18
CA PHE A 213 20.01 -7.85 -5.86
C PHE A 213 20.04 -8.89 -6.96
N TYR A 214 19.13 -9.85 -6.89
CA TYR A 214 18.89 -10.86 -7.90
C TYR A 214 17.55 -10.54 -8.58
N THR A 215 17.63 -9.85 -9.70
CA THR A 215 16.48 -9.40 -10.48
C THR A 215 16.20 -10.33 -11.65
N ASP A 216 14.94 -10.34 -12.10
CA ASP A 216 14.46 -11.24 -13.16
C ASP A 216 14.75 -12.70 -12.80
N GLU A 217 14.55 -13.02 -11.50
CA GLU A 217 14.76 -14.34 -10.91
C GLU A 217 13.54 -14.80 -10.10
N PRO A 218 12.54 -15.40 -10.72
CA PRO A 218 11.44 -16.04 -9.99
C PRO A 218 11.93 -17.13 -9.05
N VAL A 219 11.39 -17.17 -7.84
CA VAL A 219 11.62 -18.24 -6.87
C VAL A 219 10.82 -19.49 -7.28
N LEU A 220 11.53 -20.61 -7.44
CA LEU A 220 10.97 -21.87 -7.84
C LEU A 220 10.62 -22.77 -6.65
N ASP A 221 11.53 -22.89 -5.67
CA ASP A 221 11.37 -23.83 -4.56
C ASP A 221 12.23 -23.45 -3.34
N PHE A 222 12.05 -24.19 -2.25
CA PHE A 222 12.77 -24.05 -0.98
C PHE A 222 13.30 -25.40 -0.51
N ASN A 223 14.56 -25.45 -0.08
CA ASN A 223 15.07 -26.60 0.66
C ASN A 223 14.76 -26.41 2.14
N GLN A 224 13.99 -27.34 2.71
CA GLN A 224 13.55 -27.31 4.10
C GLN A 224 14.15 -28.51 4.84
N VAL A 225 14.67 -28.24 6.03
CA VAL A 225 15.12 -29.28 6.96
C VAL A 225 14.41 -29.01 8.28
N GLN A 226 13.55 -29.91 8.71
CA GLN A 226 12.68 -29.72 9.88
C GLN A 226 11.87 -28.40 9.77
N ASN A 227 12.01 -27.50 10.75
CA ASN A 227 11.32 -26.23 10.83
C ASN A 227 12.16 -25.04 10.32
N GLN A 228 13.10 -25.29 9.40
CA GLN A 228 14.00 -24.27 8.86
C GLN A 228 14.10 -24.36 7.35
N VAL A 229 14.09 -23.22 6.69
CA VAL A 229 14.47 -23.08 5.29
C VAL A 229 15.99 -22.88 5.23
N GLN A 230 16.68 -23.79 4.58
CA GLN A 230 18.14 -23.77 4.43
C GLN A 230 18.58 -22.99 3.19
N SER A 231 17.75 -23.02 2.13
CA SER A 231 18.04 -22.30 0.89
C SER A 231 16.79 -22.03 0.05
N VAL A 232 16.94 -21.06 -0.82
CA VAL A 232 15.93 -20.62 -1.81
C VAL A 232 16.45 -20.92 -3.21
N THR A 233 15.70 -21.66 -4.00
CA THR A 233 16.04 -21.96 -5.39
C THR A 233 15.29 -21.04 -6.33
N THR A 234 16.02 -20.33 -7.19
CA THR A 234 15.50 -19.48 -8.26
C THR A 234 15.64 -20.13 -9.62
N THR A 235 15.26 -19.44 -10.67
CA THR A 235 15.48 -19.91 -12.06
C THR A 235 16.97 -19.96 -12.45
N LYS A 236 17.87 -19.31 -11.70
CA LYS A 236 19.29 -19.18 -12.06
C LYS A 236 20.25 -19.83 -11.06
N GLN A 237 19.85 -19.94 -9.78
CA GLN A 237 20.75 -20.36 -8.70
C GLN A 237 20.02 -20.82 -7.44
N THR A 238 20.77 -21.36 -6.50
CA THR A 238 20.31 -21.67 -5.14
C THR A 238 21.09 -20.84 -4.12
N LEU A 239 20.36 -20.13 -3.26
CA LEU A 239 20.91 -19.21 -2.26
C LEU A 239 20.66 -19.75 -0.86
N ALA A 240 21.71 -20.02 -0.12
CA ALA A 240 21.62 -20.40 1.29
C ALA A 240 21.15 -19.20 2.14
N CYS A 241 20.37 -19.46 3.19
CA CYS A 241 19.90 -18.42 4.10
C CYS A 241 19.80 -18.91 5.55
N ASP A 242 20.14 -18.03 6.49
CA ASP A 242 19.83 -18.21 7.91
C ASP A 242 18.40 -17.74 8.22
N GLU A 243 17.92 -16.73 7.49
CA GLU A 243 16.60 -16.13 7.64
C GLU A 243 15.98 -15.86 6.28
N LEU A 244 14.68 -16.11 6.15
CA LEU A 244 13.90 -15.86 4.96
C LEU A 244 12.78 -14.84 5.26
N VAL A 245 12.63 -13.85 4.37
CA VAL A 245 11.51 -12.89 4.43
C VAL A 245 10.70 -12.96 3.13
N ILE A 246 9.39 -13.19 3.23
CA ILE A 246 8.47 -13.14 2.10
C ILE A 246 7.76 -11.78 2.10
N ALA A 247 8.11 -10.91 1.13
CA ALA A 247 7.59 -9.56 0.97
C ALA A 247 7.09 -9.29 -0.47
N CYS A 248 6.50 -10.33 -1.11
CA CYS A 248 6.14 -10.34 -2.53
C CYS A 248 4.77 -9.69 -2.85
N GLY A 249 4.22 -8.85 -1.96
CA GLY A 249 2.93 -8.20 -2.19
C GLY A 249 1.83 -9.19 -2.53
N SER A 250 1.15 -9.00 -3.66
CA SER A 250 0.05 -9.86 -4.11
C SER A 250 0.47 -11.30 -4.50
N TRP A 251 1.76 -11.54 -4.71
CA TRP A 251 2.30 -12.89 -4.99
C TRP A 251 2.66 -13.66 -3.72
N SER A 252 2.65 -13.02 -2.54
CA SER A 252 3.00 -13.67 -1.26
C SER A 252 2.24 -14.97 -0.99
N PRO A 253 0.92 -15.09 -1.29
CA PRO A 253 0.22 -16.37 -1.12
C PRO A 253 0.79 -17.51 -1.97
N LEU A 254 1.24 -17.20 -3.19
CA LEU A 254 1.80 -18.21 -4.11
C LEU A 254 3.16 -18.71 -3.62
N VAL A 255 4.00 -17.80 -3.13
CA VAL A 255 5.32 -18.12 -2.59
C VAL A 255 5.19 -18.85 -1.24
N ALA A 256 4.38 -18.33 -0.32
CA ALA A 256 4.16 -18.92 1.00
C ALA A 256 3.52 -20.33 0.93
N LYS A 257 2.68 -20.58 -0.07
CA LYS A 257 2.06 -21.90 -0.30
C LYS A 257 3.10 -23.01 -0.53
N LYS A 258 4.24 -22.69 -1.15
CA LYS A 258 5.35 -23.64 -1.36
C LYS A 258 5.98 -24.12 -0.04
N LEU A 259 5.80 -23.32 1.03
CA LEU A 259 6.20 -23.64 2.41
C LEU A 259 5.03 -24.17 3.25
N GLY A 260 3.88 -24.47 2.66
CA GLY A 260 2.70 -24.91 3.38
C GLY A 260 1.99 -23.79 4.18
N VAL A 261 2.45 -22.54 4.07
CA VAL A 261 1.85 -21.39 4.77
C VAL A 261 0.70 -20.81 3.94
N LYS A 262 -0.47 -20.71 4.56
CA LYS A 262 -1.68 -20.17 3.93
C LYS A 262 -1.84 -18.69 4.27
N LEU A 263 -1.90 -17.84 3.25
CA LEU A 263 -2.17 -16.41 3.38
C LEU A 263 -3.44 -16.04 2.59
N LEU A 264 -4.40 -15.43 3.26
CA LEU A 264 -5.61 -14.94 2.60
C LEU A 264 -5.35 -13.51 2.08
N ILE A 265 -4.80 -13.40 0.89
CA ILE A 265 -4.54 -12.12 0.20
C ILE A 265 -5.10 -12.22 -1.21
N GLN A 266 -5.84 -11.20 -1.65
CA GLN A 266 -6.28 -11.04 -3.04
C GLN A 266 -5.58 -9.86 -3.70
N ALA A 267 -5.32 -10.01 -5.01
CA ALA A 267 -4.75 -8.92 -5.80
C ALA A 267 -5.84 -7.90 -6.16
N GLY A 268 -5.75 -6.71 -5.60
CA GLY A 268 -6.62 -5.57 -5.88
C GLY A 268 -5.95 -4.62 -6.87
N LYS A 269 -6.30 -4.69 -8.16
CA LYS A 269 -5.71 -3.86 -9.19
C LYS A 269 -6.25 -2.43 -9.15
N GLY A 270 -5.36 -1.46 -9.13
CA GLY A 270 -5.65 -0.05 -9.30
C GLY A 270 -4.89 0.52 -10.48
N TYR A 271 -5.35 1.64 -10.99
CA TYR A 271 -4.75 2.33 -12.13
C TYR A 271 -4.24 3.69 -11.72
N ARG A 272 -3.23 4.19 -12.46
CA ARG A 272 -2.73 5.56 -12.37
C ARG A 272 -2.66 6.21 -13.74
N ILE A 273 -2.80 7.53 -13.76
CA ILE A 273 -2.51 8.42 -14.87
C ILE A 273 -1.49 9.44 -14.35
N ASN A 274 -0.43 9.71 -15.09
CA ASN A 274 0.50 10.81 -14.79
C ASN A 274 0.26 11.95 -15.78
N VAL A 275 0.22 13.17 -15.27
CA VAL A 275 0.16 14.39 -16.05
C VAL A 275 1.45 15.16 -15.83
N HIS A 276 2.36 15.11 -16.81
CA HIS A 276 3.72 15.65 -16.69
C HIS A 276 3.84 17.16 -16.94
N ARG A 277 2.75 17.82 -17.33
CA ARG A 277 2.70 19.29 -17.39
C ARG A 277 2.26 19.89 -16.05
N LYS A 278 2.52 21.16 -15.86
CA LYS A 278 2.09 21.91 -14.67
C LYS A 278 0.56 21.95 -14.61
N THR A 279 -0.03 21.42 -13.56
CA THR A 279 -1.48 21.38 -13.33
C THR A 279 -2.00 22.47 -12.40
N GLY A 280 -1.12 23.14 -11.65
CA GLY A 280 -1.50 24.10 -10.61
C GLY A 280 -1.93 23.46 -9.29
N ILE A 281 -2.14 22.16 -9.24
CA ILE A 281 -2.57 21.41 -8.04
C ILE A 281 -1.43 21.37 -7.01
N GLN A 282 -1.71 21.81 -5.79
CA GLN A 282 -0.70 21.99 -4.74
C GLN A 282 -0.85 21.02 -3.56
N TYR A 283 -2.07 20.54 -3.29
CA TYR A 283 -2.35 19.66 -2.16
C TYR A 283 -2.76 18.28 -2.63
N PRO A 284 -2.32 17.23 -1.90
CA PRO A 284 -2.85 15.88 -2.14
C PRO A 284 -4.32 15.84 -1.75
N ALA A 285 -5.14 15.18 -2.56
CA ALA A 285 -6.58 15.11 -2.37
C ALA A 285 -7.16 13.75 -2.74
N ILE A 286 -8.28 13.39 -2.13
CA ILE A 286 -9.16 12.31 -2.56
C ILE A 286 -10.51 12.92 -2.93
N LEU A 287 -10.97 12.63 -4.13
CA LEU A 287 -12.26 13.05 -4.68
C LEU A 287 -13.30 12.01 -4.25
N ALA A 288 -14.07 12.32 -3.19
CA ALA A 288 -14.83 11.34 -2.42
C ALA A 288 -15.88 10.59 -3.25
N GLU A 289 -16.63 11.29 -4.14
CA GLU A 289 -17.67 10.71 -5.00
C GLU A 289 -17.14 9.64 -5.95
N ARG A 290 -15.88 9.76 -6.34
CA ARG A 290 -15.25 8.92 -7.36
C ARG A 290 -14.12 8.04 -6.82
N ASN A 291 -13.79 8.16 -5.51
CA ASN A 291 -12.65 7.49 -4.88
C ASN A 291 -11.36 7.63 -5.73
N THR A 292 -11.10 8.84 -6.23
CA THR A 292 -9.94 9.15 -7.07
C THR A 292 -8.94 9.94 -6.25
N ALA A 293 -7.73 9.43 -6.18
CA ALA A 293 -6.59 10.07 -5.56
C ALA A 293 -5.95 11.08 -6.50
N VAL A 294 -5.56 12.23 -5.98
CA VAL A 294 -4.85 13.30 -6.69
C VAL A 294 -3.58 13.64 -5.90
N SER A 295 -2.42 13.44 -6.50
CA SER A 295 -1.14 13.63 -5.83
C SER A 295 -0.22 14.55 -6.63
N PRO A 296 0.09 15.76 -6.12
CA PRO A 296 1.16 16.58 -6.67
C PRO A 296 2.50 15.92 -6.33
N MET A 297 3.19 15.43 -7.35
CA MET A 297 4.49 14.78 -7.23
C MET A 297 5.58 15.67 -7.84
N ASN A 298 6.83 15.31 -7.62
CA ASN A 298 7.96 16.06 -8.17
C ASN A 298 7.97 15.97 -9.70
N GLY A 299 7.63 17.08 -10.36
CA GLY A 299 7.60 17.20 -11.82
C GLY A 299 6.32 16.70 -12.52
N PHE A 300 5.32 16.17 -11.80
CA PHE A 300 4.05 15.72 -12.39
C PHE A 300 2.94 15.63 -11.37
N THR A 301 1.69 15.54 -11.83
CA THR A 301 0.54 15.21 -10.98
C THR A 301 0.04 13.80 -11.31
N ARG A 302 -0.14 12.98 -10.28
CA ARG A 302 -0.69 11.62 -10.41
C ARG A 302 -2.14 11.57 -10.02
N PHE A 303 -2.95 10.97 -10.90
CA PHE A 303 -4.33 10.60 -10.61
C PHE A 303 -4.41 9.09 -10.50
N GLY A 304 -5.04 8.59 -9.43
CA GLY A 304 -5.14 7.15 -9.17
C GLY A 304 -6.50 6.74 -8.67
N GLY A 305 -6.92 5.55 -9.01
CA GLY A 305 -8.23 5.05 -8.55
C GLY A 305 -8.43 3.57 -8.83
N THR A 306 -9.65 3.15 -8.59
CA THR A 306 -10.15 1.80 -8.83
C THR A 306 -9.59 0.74 -7.88
N MET A 307 -10.45 -0.23 -7.55
CA MET A 307 -10.12 -1.49 -6.89
C MET A 307 -10.76 -2.62 -7.68
N GLU A 308 -9.98 -3.31 -8.49
CA GLU A 308 -10.43 -4.41 -9.33
C GLU A 308 -9.86 -5.74 -8.82
N LEU A 309 -10.72 -6.62 -8.30
CA LEU A 309 -10.36 -7.97 -7.84
C LEU A 309 -10.52 -8.97 -9.01
N SER A 310 -9.60 -8.95 -9.96
CA SER A 310 -9.63 -9.77 -11.18
C SER A 310 -8.52 -10.83 -11.26
N GLY A 311 -7.83 -11.09 -10.13
CA GLY A 311 -6.66 -11.94 -10.03
C GLY A 311 -5.37 -11.23 -10.40
N ILE A 312 -4.28 -11.98 -10.37
CA ILE A 312 -2.96 -11.46 -10.73
C ILE A 312 -2.87 -11.29 -12.24
N ASN A 313 -3.01 -10.06 -12.71
CA ASN A 313 -2.81 -9.67 -14.12
C ASN A 313 -2.56 -8.16 -14.23
N HIS A 314 -1.88 -7.73 -15.28
CA HIS A 314 -1.55 -6.32 -15.55
C HIS A 314 -2.31 -5.74 -16.75
N LYS A 315 -3.42 -6.37 -17.18
CA LYS A 315 -4.24 -5.85 -18.28
C LYS A 315 -4.87 -4.53 -17.87
N ILE A 316 -4.65 -3.48 -18.64
CA ILE A 316 -5.24 -2.16 -18.47
C ILE A 316 -6.68 -2.18 -19.02
N ASN A 317 -7.62 -1.68 -18.23
CA ASN A 317 -9.01 -1.47 -18.68
C ASN A 317 -9.20 0.02 -19.01
N PRO A 318 -9.34 0.40 -20.30
CA PRO A 318 -9.42 1.78 -20.71
C PRO A 318 -10.67 2.50 -20.17
N LEU A 319 -11.79 1.81 -19.95
CA LEU A 319 -12.99 2.40 -19.36
C LEU A 319 -12.74 2.88 -17.92
N ARG A 320 -11.94 2.14 -17.16
CA ARG A 320 -11.61 2.51 -15.78
C ARG A 320 -10.56 3.61 -15.71
N VAL A 321 -9.62 3.61 -16.64
CA VAL A 321 -8.66 4.72 -16.80
C VAL A 321 -9.41 6.00 -17.15
N LYS A 322 -10.34 5.93 -18.12
CA LYS A 322 -11.19 7.06 -18.48
C LYS A 322 -12.02 7.55 -17.29
N ALA A 323 -12.60 6.66 -16.48
CA ALA A 323 -13.36 7.06 -15.30
C ALA A 323 -12.54 7.84 -14.26
N ILE A 324 -11.23 7.55 -14.13
CA ILE A 324 -10.31 8.33 -13.29
C ILE A 324 -10.09 9.73 -13.89
N ALA A 325 -9.92 9.83 -15.20
CA ALA A 325 -9.76 11.12 -15.88
C ALA A 325 -11.04 11.97 -15.77
N ASP A 326 -12.20 11.38 -16.02
CA ASP A 326 -13.50 12.05 -15.90
C ASP A 326 -13.74 12.54 -14.45
N ALA A 327 -13.32 11.76 -13.45
CA ALA A 327 -13.38 12.15 -12.04
C ALA A 327 -12.47 13.36 -11.75
N ALA A 328 -11.24 13.34 -12.24
CA ALA A 328 -10.30 14.45 -12.08
C ALA A 328 -10.84 15.73 -12.72
N GLN A 329 -11.32 15.66 -13.94
CA GLN A 329 -11.88 16.81 -14.66
C GLN A 329 -13.18 17.36 -14.04
N ALA A 330 -13.99 16.52 -13.39
CA ALA A 330 -15.19 16.97 -12.67
C ALA A 330 -14.85 17.86 -11.47
N PHE A 331 -13.73 17.62 -10.81
CA PHE A 331 -13.23 18.41 -9.68
C PHE A 331 -12.23 19.51 -10.07
N TYR A 332 -11.56 19.37 -11.20
CA TYR A 332 -10.62 20.35 -11.76
C TYR A 332 -11.04 20.68 -13.20
N PRO A 333 -12.05 21.56 -13.41
CA PRO A 333 -12.65 21.79 -14.72
C PRO A 333 -11.68 22.31 -15.79
N ASN A 334 -10.61 23.03 -15.37
CA ASN A 334 -9.58 23.56 -16.25
C ASN A 334 -8.53 22.51 -16.63
N LEU A 335 -8.59 21.31 -16.03
CA LEU A 335 -7.69 20.19 -16.33
C LEU A 335 -8.26 19.38 -17.50
N THR A 336 -7.46 19.23 -18.56
CA THR A 336 -7.76 18.28 -19.64
C THR A 336 -6.72 17.16 -19.61
N ILE A 337 -7.14 15.92 -19.44
CA ILE A 337 -6.24 14.75 -19.56
C ILE A 337 -6.32 14.26 -21.02
N ASN A 338 -5.20 14.31 -21.72
CA ASN A 338 -5.14 14.03 -23.15
C ASN A 338 -5.00 12.52 -23.46
N LYS A 339 -4.98 12.15 -24.75
CA LYS A 339 -4.93 10.75 -25.20
C LYS A 339 -3.58 10.09 -24.85
N GLU A 340 -2.49 10.82 -24.93
CA GLU A 340 -1.14 10.37 -24.62
C GLU A 340 -1.01 10.06 -23.12
N GLU A 341 -1.54 10.93 -22.26
CA GLU A 341 -1.58 10.73 -20.80
C GLU A 341 -2.45 9.52 -20.41
N LEU A 342 -3.56 9.29 -21.13
CA LEU A 342 -4.39 8.10 -20.94
C LEU A 342 -3.68 6.83 -21.41
N ALA A 343 -2.92 6.88 -22.50
CA ALA A 343 -2.17 5.76 -23.04
C ALA A 343 -1.00 5.35 -22.13
N ASP A 344 -0.40 6.32 -21.38
CA ASP A 344 0.65 6.04 -20.37
C ASP A 344 0.09 5.45 -19.05
N ALA A 345 -1.19 5.13 -18.98
CA ALA A 345 -1.77 4.56 -17.78
C ALA A 345 -1.07 3.26 -17.38
N ALA A 346 -0.81 3.12 -16.09
CA ALA A 346 -0.24 1.89 -15.53
C ALA A 346 -1.09 1.35 -14.39
N CYS A 347 -0.86 0.10 -14.02
CA CYS A 347 -1.58 -0.53 -12.92
C CYS A 347 -0.63 -1.16 -11.90
N GLY A 348 -1.13 -1.27 -10.66
CA GLY A 348 -0.48 -1.96 -9.57
C GLY A 348 -1.44 -2.89 -8.85
N LEU A 349 -0.90 -3.99 -8.34
CA LEU A 349 -1.67 -5.02 -7.63
C LEU A 349 -1.50 -4.85 -6.12
N ARG A 350 -2.52 -4.29 -5.46
CA ARG A 350 -2.55 -4.12 -4.01
C ARG A 350 -2.79 -5.47 -3.34
N PRO A 351 -1.99 -5.88 -2.35
CA PRO A 351 -2.18 -7.14 -1.62
C PRO A 351 -3.27 -7.00 -0.56
N VAL A 352 -4.52 -7.29 -0.92
CA VAL A 352 -5.68 -7.02 -0.05
C VAL A 352 -5.89 -8.17 0.92
N SER A 353 -5.64 -7.93 2.22
CA SER A 353 -6.02 -8.82 3.33
C SER A 353 -7.52 -8.73 3.60
N PRO A 354 -8.16 -9.77 4.16
CA PRO A 354 -9.61 -9.77 4.35
C PRO A 354 -10.09 -8.82 5.46
N ASP A 355 -9.23 -8.54 6.43
CA ASP A 355 -9.54 -7.71 7.61
C ASP A 355 -8.87 -6.32 7.57
N GLY A 356 -8.14 -6.01 6.51
CA GLY A 356 -7.44 -4.73 6.33
C GLY A 356 -6.12 -4.60 7.09
N LEU A 357 -5.80 -5.52 7.99
CA LEU A 357 -4.50 -5.55 8.68
C LEU A 357 -3.48 -6.34 7.87
N PRO A 358 -2.21 -5.90 7.79
CA PRO A 358 -1.16 -6.69 7.16
C PRO A 358 -0.81 -7.95 7.96
N PHE A 359 -0.12 -8.88 7.31
CA PHE A 359 0.54 -10.02 7.94
C PHE A 359 2.01 -9.66 8.15
N ILE A 360 2.41 -9.48 9.42
CA ILE A 360 3.79 -9.12 9.79
C ILE A 360 4.20 -10.03 10.95
N GLY A 361 5.19 -10.90 10.73
CA GLY A 361 5.68 -11.77 11.78
C GLY A 361 6.28 -13.08 11.29
N ARG A 362 6.64 -13.95 12.24
CA ARG A 362 7.14 -15.30 11.99
C ARG A 362 6.01 -16.23 11.54
N ALA A 363 6.28 -17.09 10.58
CA ALA A 363 5.42 -18.21 10.26
C ALA A 363 5.55 -19.30 11.34
N LYS A 364 4.44 -19.66 11.97
CA LYS A 364 4.38 -20.49 13.17
C LYS A 364 5.18 -21.82 13.11
N HIS A 365 5.25 -22.44 11.93
CA HIS A 365 5.93 -23.71 11.74
C HIS A 365 7.40 -23.59 11.37
N PHE A 366 7.94 -22.36 11.33
CA PHE A 366 9.30 -22.09 10.95
C PHE A 366 10.02 -21.24 11.99
N ASN A 367 11.25 -21.59 12.26
CA ASN A 367 12.11 -20.82 13.17
C ASN A 367 12.76 -19.61 12.47
N ASN A 368 12.81 -19.62 11.12
CA ASN A 368 13.55 -18.65 10.32
C ASN A 368 12.78 -18.08 9.12
N VAL A 369 11.47 -18.22 9.07
CA VAL A 369 10.64 -17.63 8.01
C VAL A 369 9.77 -16.52 8.57
N SER A 370 9.92 -15.31 8.03
CA SER A 370 9.07 -14.14 8.33
C SER A 370 8.26 -13.75 7.11
N ILE A 371 7.07 -13.22 7.33
CA ILE A 371 6.17 -12.72 6.28
C ILE A 371 5.83 -11.26 6.55
N ALA A 372 5.87 -10.45 5.49
CA ALA A 372 5.51 -9.05 5.49
C ALA A 372 4.67 -8.73 4.24
N ALA A 373 3.35 -8.90 4.32
CA ALA A 373 2.46 -8.79 3.17
C ALA A 373 1.02 -8.43 3.57
N GLY A 374 0.15 -8.20 2.60
CA GLY A 374 -1.27 -8.00 2.90
C GLY A 374 -1.66 -6.58 3.33
N HIS A 375 -0.85 -5.58 3.03
CA HIS A 375 -1.04 -4.19 3.45
C HIS A 375 -2.19 -3.46 2.73
N SER A 376 -2.97 -4.14 1.92
CA SER A 376 -4.10 -3.56 1.17
C SER A 376 -3.65 -2.32 0.37
N MET A 377 -4.28 -1.17 0.57
CA MET A 377 -3.91 0.09 -0.07
C MET A 377 -2.78 0.82 0.66
N MET A 378 -2.46 0.41 1.89
CA MET A 378 -1.60 1.12 2.83
C MET A 378 -0.12 0.72 2.78
N GLY A 379 0.27 -0.17 1.84
CA GLY A 379 1.64 -0.70 1.79
C GLY A 379 2.72 0.37 1.64
N TRP A 380 2.44 1.45 0.91
CA TRP A 380 3.32 2.62 0.83
C TRP A 380 3.40 3.33 2.18
N SER A 381 2.25 3.69 2.75
CA SER A 381 2.17 4.39 4.05
C SER A 381 2.82 3.62 5.20
N GLN A 382 2.86 2.29 5.14
CA GLN A 382 3.30 1.40 6.23
C GLN A 382 4.67 0.74 5.97
N GLY A 383 5.30 1.03 4.82
CA GLY A 383 6.51 0.33 4.37
C GLY A 383 7.68 0.38 5.34
N PRO A 384 8.20 1.56 5.72
CA PRO A 384 9.30 1.69 6.66
C PRO A 384 9.05 1.04 8.03
N ALA A 385 7.85 1.23 8.60
CA ALA A 385 7.51 0.60 9.89
C ALA A 385 7.49 -0.92 9.79
N THR A 386 6.89 -1.47 8.72
CA THR A 386 6.90 -2.92 8.48
C THR A 386 8.32 -3.46 8.36
N GLY A 387 9.19 -2.77 7.60
CA GLY A 387 10.58 -3.17 7.46
C GLY A 387 11.34 -3.16 8.79
N LYS A 388 11.12 -2.13 9.62
CA LYS A 388 11.69 -2.03 10.95
C LYS A 388 11.22 -3.16 11.87
N LEU A 389 9.92 -3.44 11.91
CA LEU A 389 9.35 -4.52 12.73
C LEU A 389 9.90 -5.89 12.33
N ILE A 390 10.02 -6.20 11.04
CA ILE A 390 10.63 -7.46 10.57
C ILE A 390 12.10 -7.54 10.98
N SER A 391 12.85 -6.44 10.90
CA SER A 391 14.24 -6.41 11.37
C SER A 391 14.33 -6.68 12.88
N GLU A 392 13.48 -6.05 13.68
CA GLU A 392 13.42 -6.25 15.14
C GLU A 392 13.08 -7.70 15.49
N ILE A 393 12.12 -8.33 14.80
CA ILE A 393 11.75 -9.74 14.96
C ILE A 393 12.95 -10.66 14.64
N ILE A 394 13.64 -10.43 13.52
CA ILE A 394 14.76 -11.25 13.07
C ILE A 394 15.96 -11.12 14.01
N CYS A 395 16.19 -9.92 14.54
CA CYS A 395 17.30 -9.64 15.46
C CYS A 395 16.95 -9.94 16.94
N GLY A 396 15.74 -10.40 17.25
CA GLY A 396 15.32 -10.69 18.63
C GLY A 396 15.18 -9.45 19.50
N GLN A 397 14.93 -8.29 18.89
CA GLN A 397 14.74 -7.02 19.57
C GLN A 397 13.28 -6.83 19.99
N LYS A 398 13.02 -5.98 20.99
CA LYS A 398 11.68 -5.55 21.34
C LYS A 398 11.09 -4.75 20.17
N CYS A 399 9.89 -5.13 19.72
CA CYS A 399 9.21 -4.42 18.65
C CYS A 399 8.81 -3.01 19.08
N SER A 400 8.98 -2.05 18.17
CA SER A 400 8.69 -0.62 18.38
C SER A 400 7.21 -0.34 18.67
N ILE A 401 6.30 -1.22 18.21
CA ILE A 401 4.86 -1.20 18.50
C ILE A 401 4.38 -2.63 18.75
N ALA A 402 3.17 -2.77 19.30
CA ALA A 402 2.51 -4.05 19.47
C ALA A 402 2.25 -4.75 18.12
N ILE A 403 2.59 -6.05 18.01
CA ILE A 403 2.52 -6.82 16.75
C ILE A 403 1.44 -7.90 16.75
N GLU A 404 0.70 -8.06 17.84
CA GLU A 404 -0.29 -9.12 18.02
C GLU A 404 -1.39 -9.09 16.96
N GLY A 405 -1.78 -7.89 16.52
CA GLY A 405 -2.78 -7.68 15.47
C GLY A 405 -2.34 -8.10 14.08
N PHE A 406 -1.03 -8.28 13.87
CA PHE A 406 -0.45 -8.62 12.57
C PHE A 406 -0.15 -10.11 12.40
N ARG A 407 -0.45 -10.94 13.42
CA ARG A 407 -0.16 -12.39 13.39
C ARG A 407 -0.72 -13.06 12.14
N LEU A 408 0.04 -14.03 11.61
CA LEU A 408 -0.33 -14.75 10.40
C LEU A 408 -1.54 -15.67 10.63
N GLU A 409 -1.63 -16.25 11.81
CA GLU A 409 -2.67 -17.23 12.21
C GLU A 409 -3.85 -16.58 12.92
N ARG A 410 -4.04 -15.26 12.78
CA ARG A 410 -5.20 -14.58 13.36
C ARG A 410 -6.50 -15.09 12.75
N ARG A 411 -7.53 -15.17 13.57
CA ARG A 411 -8.86 -15.62 13.16
C ARG A 411 -9.66 -14.44 12.61
N PHE A 412 -10.39 -14.70 11.56
CA PHE A 412 -11.31 -13.76 10.94
C PHE A 412 -12.75 -14.03 11.37
#